data_79c23caa485d2046721392946d165a89
#
_entry.id   79c23caa485d2046721392946d165a89
#
_cell.length_a   1.000
_cell.length_b   1.000
_cell.length_c   1.000
_cell.angle_alpha   90.00
_cell.angle_beta   90.00
_cell.angle_gamma   90.00
#
_symmetry.space_group_name_H-M   'P 1'
#
loop_
_entity.id
_entity.type
_entity.pdbx_description
1 polymer ?
#
loop_
_entity_poly.entity_id
_entity_poly.type
_entity_poly.pdbx_seq_one_letter_code
_entity_poly.pdbx_strand_id
1 'polypeptide(L)'
;EILLMRLFSISQWHHFAWMIISLALLGYGASGTFIALTRQALLPRFDTVYPLNLLLFAIASVGCYLVAQQVAFNAGEILWEWRQSLYLLALYLLHAVPFFFAANGIALALSRYRDAISLTYAADLLGAGAGALLIIALLFLMLPHTALKAVAMLGLLAALVAAHELPGCRKRRWQRAILPVMVLLAVVPGTWLEPELSPYKGLSQTLRIAGTAIVDTRSSPLARIDVVTSDEIPFRNAPGLSLMSRAPIPGQVGLFIDGEGPETIDRNPDRKPLEYLDMQTSALPYHLAPIRRVLVLGAGGGSALQQAANHAVGEIDAVEINPQIIGLVADDYAGYTGQLYTRPAVHVHAGEPRGFLA
;
A
#
# COMPACT_ATOMS: atom_id res chain seq x y z
N GLU A 1 4.50 -10.70 -1.69
CA GLU A 1 5.39 -9.90 -0.85
C GLU A 1 5.07 -8.41 -1.04
N ILE A 2 5.27 -7.80 -2.21
CA ILE A 2 4.96 -6.38 -2.52
C ILE A 2 3.54 -6.01 -2.09
N LEU A 3 2.55 -6.84 -2.41
CA LEU A 3 1.16 -6.61 -2.06
C LEU A 3 0.91 -6.56 -0.54
N LEU A 4 1.51 -7.48 0.22
CA LEU A 4 1.40 -7.47 1.68
C LEU A 4 2.10 -6.26 2.29
N MET A 5 3.25 -5.82 1.74
CA MET A 5 3.89 -4.57 2.16
C MET A 5 2.93 -3.38 2.01
N ARG A 6 2.19 -3.32 0.89
CA ARG A 6 1.17 -2.27 0.68
C ARG A 6 0.02 -2.36 1.68
N LEU A 7 -0.53 -3.56 1.89
CA LEU A 7 -1.62 -3.77 2.85
C LEU A 7 -1.21 -3.39 4.29
N PHE A 8 0.02 -3.76 4.70
CA PHE A 8 0.54 -3.38 6.01
C PHE A 8 0.84 -1.88 6.14
N SER A 9 1.33 -1.24 5.09
CA SER A 9 1.54 0.21 5.08
C SER A 9 0.22 0.97 5.30
N ILE A 10 -0.88 0.45 4.72
CA ILE A 10 -2.21 1.03 4.87
C ILE A 10 -2.79 0.75 6.26
N SER A 11 -2.80 -0.52 6.71
CA SER A 11 -3.45 -0.91 7.96
C SER A 11 -2.68 -0.47 9.21
N GLN A 12 -1.34 -0.53 9.16
CA GLN A 12 -0.44 -0.19 10.27
C GLN A 12 0.44 1.01 9.88
N TRP A 13 1.76 0.95 10.11
CA TRP A 13 2.72 1.97 9.70
C TRP A 13 3.73 1.39 8.70
N HIS A 14 4.27 2.25 7.87
CA HIS A 14 5.21 1.87 6.80
C HIS A 14 6.42 1.06 7.30
N HIS A 15 6.90 1.27 8.53
CA HIS A 15 8.02 0.51 9.07
C HIS A 15 7.67 -0.95 9.36
N PHE A 16 6.39 -1.31 9.61
CA PHE A 16 5.97 -2.71 9.69
C PHE A 16 5.94 -3.41 8.34
N ALA A 17 5.87 -2.65 7.22
CA ALA A 17 5.96 -3.24 5.89
C ALA A 17 7.30 -3.97 5.66
N TRP A 18 8.40 -3.47 6.23
CA TRP A 18 9.71 -4.13 6.15
C TRP A 18 9.74 -5.51 6.84
N MET A 19 8.87 -5.74 7.82
CA MET A 19 8.73 -7.03 8.47
C MET A 19 8.28 -8.12 7.48
N ILE A 20 7.57 -7.76 6.41
CA ILE A 20 7.11 -8.70 5.38
C ILE A 20 8.26 -9.45 4.72
N ILE A 21 9.41 -8.81 4.52
CA ILE A 21 10.59 -9.47 3.95
C ILE A 21 11.05 -10.62 4.86
N SER A 22 11.17 -10.37 6.15
CA SER A 22 11.63 -11.39 7.11
C SER A 22 10.60 -12.49 7.32
N LEU A 23 9.30 -12.19 7.30
CA LEU A 23 8.28 -13.25 7.40
C LEU A 23 8.19 -14.10 6.14
N ALA A 24 8.43 -13.53 4.97
CA ALA A 24 8.54 -14.30 3.73
C ALA A 24 9.74 -15.26 3.82
N LEU A 25 10.90 -14.76 4.25
CA LEU A 25 12.09 -15.59 4.48
C LEU A 25 11.84 -16.69 5.54
N LEU A 26 11.07 -16.42 6.60
CA LEU A 26 10.65 -17.43 7.57
C LEU A 26 9.82 -18.53 6.90
N GLY A 27 8.83 -18.16 6.08
CA GLY A 27 8.00 -19.11 5.33
C GLY A 27 8.84 -19.99 4.40
N TYR A 28 9.76 -19.39 3.64
CA TYR A 28 10.70 -20.11 2.78
C TYR A 28 11.65 -21.02 3.58
N GLY A 29 12.24 -20.54 4.68
CA GLY A 29 13.14 -21.32 5.54
C GLY A 29 12.43 -22.50 6.20
N ALA A 30 11.23 -22.29 6.72
CA ALA A 30 10.40 -23.36 7.29
C ALA A 30 10.04 -24.41 6.23
N SER A 31 9.70 -23.99 5.01
CA SER A 31 9.45 -24.89 3.89
C SER A 31 10.69 -25.69 3.53
N GLY A 32 11.87 -25.07 3.45
CA GLY A 32 13.13 -25.77 3.18
C GLY A 32 13.39 -26.88 4.18
N THR A 33 13.24 -26.60 5.48
CA THR A 33 13.38 -27.59 6.55
C THR A 33 12.33 -28.70 6.43
N PHE A 34 11.06 -28.32 6.22
CA PHE A 34 9.97 -29.29 6.06
C PHE A 34 10.20 -30.23 4.89
N ILE A 35 10.57 -29.72 3.73
CA ILE A 35 10.86 -30.55 2.54
C ILE A 35 12.10 -31.41 2.76
N ALA A 36 13.16 -30.90 3.41
CA ALA A 36 14.34 -31.69 3.72
C ALA A 36 14.01 -32.95 4.55
N LEU A 37 13.13 -32.81 5.53
CA LEU A 37 12.69 -33.89 6.40
C LEU A 37 11.67 -34.84 5.75
N THR A 38 10.80 -34.34 4.88
CA THR A 38 9.62 -35.10 4.39
C THR A 38 9.73 -35.50 2.92
N ARG A 39 10.77 -35.08 2.19
CA ARG A 39 10.93 -35.29 0.76
C ARG A 39 10.74 -36.73 0.31
N GLN A 40 11.27 -37.70 1.05
CA GLN A 40 11.16 -39.13 0.71
C GLN A 40 9.70 -39.61 0.72
N ALA A 41 8.85 -39.02 1.58
CA ALA A 41 7.42 -39.34 1.64
C ALA A 41 6.57 -38.54 0.66
N LEU A 42 6.98 -37.31 0.32
CA LEU A 42 6.21 -36.41 -0.52
C LEU A 42 6.45 -36.60 -2.03
N LEU A 43 7.69 -36.86 -2.46
CA LEU A 43 8.01 -37.01 -3.88
C LEU A 43 7.24 -38.16 -4.57
N PRO A 44 7.04 -39.35 -3.97
CA PRO A 44 6.21 -40.39 -4.59
C PRO A 44 4.74 -39.98 -4.77
N ARG A 45 4.28 -38.97 -4.02
CA ARG A 45 2.92 -38.45 -4.06
C ARG A 45 2.87 -37.06 -4.74
N PHE A 46 3.87 -36.71 -5.51
CA PHE A 46 4.03 -35.40 -6.13
C PHE A 46 2.73 -34.92 -6.83
N ASP A 47 2.12 -35.78 -7.64
CA ASP A 47 0.93 -35.47 -8.41
C ASP A 47 -0.30 -35.05 -7.55
N THR A 48 -0.26 -35.37 -6.25
CA THR A 48 -1.31 -34.92 -5.30
C THR A 48 -0.83 -33.76 -4.43
N VAL A 49 0.41 -33.81 -3.96
CA VAL A 49 0.94 -32.84 -3.00
C VAL A 49 1.24 -31.49 -3.66
N TYR A 50 1.67 -31.51 -4.92
CA TYR A 50 1.99 -30.27 -5.65
C TYR A 50 0.73 -29.40 -5.86
N PRO A 51 -0.36 -29.89 -6.48
CA PRO A 51 -1.58 -29.10 -6.61
C PRO A 51 -2.19 -28.73 -5.26
N LEU A 52 -2.02 -29.57 -4.23
CA LEU A 52 -2.49 -29.25 -2.87
C LEU A 52 -1.77 -28.03 -2.28
N ASN A 53 -0.46 -27.93 -2.44
CA ASN A 53 0.28 -26.74 -1.95
C ASN A 53 -0.16 -25.48 -2.69
N LEU A 54 -0.43 -25.52 -3.99
CA LEU A 54 -0.94 -24.37 -4.74
C LEU A 54 -2.36 -23.98 -4.29
N LEU A 55 -3.22 -24.95 -4.03
CA LEU A 55 -4.55 -24.71 -3.47
C LEU A 55 -4.48 -24.11 -2.07
N LEU A 56 -3.61 -24.65 -1.20
CA LEU A 56 -3.40 -24.14 0.16
C LEU A 56 -2.78 -22.75 0.17
N PHE A 57 -1.86 -22.45 -0.76
CA PHE A 57 -1.35 -21.11 -0.97
C PHE A 57 -2.47 -20.12 -1.23
N ALA A 58 -3.37 -20.44 -2.16
CA ALA A 58 -4.47 -19.54 -2.51
C ALA A 58 -5.44 -19.32 -1.35
N ILE A 59 -5.83 -20.40 -0.64
CA ILE A 59 -6.69 -20.32 0.53
C ILE A 59 -6.00 -19.53 1.66
N ALA A 60 -4.74 -19.83 1.94
CA ALA A 60 -3.98 -19.19 3.00
C ALA A 60 -3.73 -17.71 2.71
N SER A 61 -3.54 -17.32 1.44
CA SER A 61 -3.31 -15.91 1.07
C SER A 61 -4.48 -15.01 1.50
N VAL A 62 -5.71 -15.45 1.34
CA VAL A 62 -6.90 -14.70 1.76
C VAL A 62 -7.31 -15.05 3.19
N GLY A 63 -7.30 -16.33 3.55
CA GLY A 63 -7.76 -16.80 4.87
C GLY A 63 -6.89 -16.26 6.01
N CYS A 64 -5.56 -16.32 5.89
CA CYS A 64 -4.66 -15.78 6.91
C CYS A 64 -4.77 -14.26 7.01
N TYR A 65 -4.99 -13.57 5.89
CA TYR A 65 -5.22 -12.12 5.89
C TYR A 65 -6.52 -11.75 6.64
N LEU A 66 -7.63 -12.45 6.37
CA LEU A 66 -8.91 -12.24 7.07
C LEU A 66 -8.79 -12.54 8.57
N VAL A 67 -8.09 -13.61 8.95
CA VAL A 67 -7.85 -13.93 10.37
C VAL A 67 -6.95 -12.88 11.01
N ALA A 68 -5.95 -12.40 10.30
CA ALA A 68 -5.04 -11.38 10.80
C ALA A 68 -5.75 -10.05 11.13
N GLN A 69 -6.78 -9.68 10.37
CA GLN A 69 -7.61 -8.50 10.66
C GLN A 69 -8.39 -8.61 11.98
N GLN A 70 -8.63 -9.83 12.50
CA GLN A 70 -9.29 -10.03 13.78
C GLN A 70 -8.31 -9.93 14.98
N VAL A 71 -7.01 -9.82 14.71
CA VAL A 71 -5.98 -9.67 15.77
C VAL A 71 -5.88 -8.20 16.14
N ALA A 72 -6.32 -7.87 17.34
CA ALA A 72 -6.31 -6.49 17.86
C ALA A 72 -4.89 -6.01 18.23
N PHE A 73 -4.02 -5.95 17.21
CA PHE A 73 -2.65 -5.48 17.37
C PHE A 73 -2.58 -3.96 17.30
N ASN A 74 -1.92 -3.38 18.30
CA ASN A 74 -1.64 -1.96 18.37
C ASN A 74 -0.15 -1.71 18.63
N ALA A 75 0.53 -1.21 17.62
CA ALA A 75 1.96 -0.94 17.70
C ALA A 75 2.33 0.10 18.78
N GLY A 76 1.46 1.08 19.03
CA GLY A 76 1.67 2.12 20.05
C GLY A 76 1.69 1.58 21.48
N GLU A 77 1.09 0.42 21.72
CA GLU A 77 1.00 -0.20 23.04
C GLU A 77 2.06 -1.25 23.31
N ILE A 78 2.90 -1.59 22.35
CA ILE A 78 3.86 -2.71 22.45
C ILE A 78 4.84 -2.58 23.62
N LEU A 79 5.10 -1.35 24.08
CA LEU A 79 6.03 -1.07 25.18
C LEU A 79 5.41 -1.29 26.57
N TRP A 80 4.09 -1.21 26.68
CA TRP A 80 3.39 -1.27 27.96
C TRP A 80 2.53 -2.53 28.13
N GLU A 81 2.03 -3.09 27.03
CA GLU A 81 1.15 -4.25 27.04
C GLU A 81 1.86 -5.45 26.38
N TRP A 82 2.32 -6.39 27.18
CA TRP A 82 3.08 -7.57 26.70
C TRP A 82 2.29 -8.45 25.70
N ARG A 83 0.96 -8.43 25.76
CA ARG A 83 0.09 -9.15 24.81
C ARG A 83 0.28 -8.68 23.39
N GLN A 84 0.65 -7.42 23.20
CA GLN A 84 0.93 -6.88 21.87
C GLN A 84 2.09 -7.58 21.18
N SER A 85 3.11 -8.00 21.94
CA SER A 85 4.20 -8.81 21.40
C SER A 85 3.72 -10.19 20.93
N LEU A 86 2.75 -10.82 21.62
CA LEU A 86 2.14 -12.07 21.18
C LEU A 86 1.24 -11.87 19.96
N TYR A 87 0.49 -10.77 19.89
CA TYR A 87 -0.31 -10.43 18.70
C TYR A 87 0.58 -10.19 17.49
N LEU A 88 1.70 -9.48 17.66
CA LEU A 88 2.69 -9.30 16.62
C LEU A 88 3.27 -10.63 16.14
N LEU A 89 3.64 -11.51 17.06
CA LEU A 89 4.11 -12.86 16.72
C LEU A 89 3.04 -13.67 15.97
N ALA A 90 1.79 -13.60 16.39
CA ALA A 90 0.67 -14.27 15.71
C ALA A 90 0.49 -13.74 14.29
N LEU A 91 0.52 -12.42 14.08
CA LEU A 91 0.48 -11.80 12.75
C LEU A 91 1.64 -12.26 11.89
N TYR A 92 2.85 -12.30 12.46
CA TYR A 92 4.06 -12.76 11.79
C TYR A 92 3.91 -14.21 11.30
N LEU A 93 3.46 -15.11 12.17
CA LEU A 93 3.28 -16.53 11.84
C LEU A 93 2.14 -16.72 10.82
N LEU A 94 1.01 -16.03 11.00
CA LEU A 94 -0.12 -16.11 10.05
C LEU A 94 0.29 -15.73 8.62
N HIS A 95 1.00 -14.62 8.47
CA HIS A 95 1.41 -14.16 7.15
C HIS A 95 2.59 -14.94 6.55
N ALA A 96 3.34 -15.72 7.35
CA ALA A 96 4.36 -16.63 6.84
C ALA A 96 3.75 -17.88 6.18
N VAL A 97 2.49 -18.27 6.54
CA VAL A 97 1.83 -19.48 6.03
C VAL A 97 1.67 -19.52 4.50
N PRO A 98 1.19 -18.47 3.82
CA PRO A 98 1.14 -18.47 2.35
C PRO A 98 2.51 -18.69 1.70
N PHE A 99 3.56 -18.04 2.23
CA PHE A 99 4.93 -18.20 1.73
C PHE A 99 5.46 -19.62 1.93
N PHE A 100 5.11 -20.27 3.04
CA PHE A 100 5.44 -21.66 3.29
C PHE A 100 4.86 -22.58 2.20
N PHE A 101 3.58 -22.43 1.84
CA PHE A 101 2.97 -23.26 0.80
C PHE A 101 3.50 -22.95 -0.60
N ALA A 102 3.76 -21.69 -0.92
CA ALA A 102 4.39 -21.30 -2.18
C ALA A 102 5.77 -21.92 -2.32
N ALA A 103 6.61 -21.79 -1.29
CA ALA A 103 7.96 -22.35 -1.25
C ALA A 103 7.97 -23.88 -1.30
N ASN A 104 7.01 -24.55 -0.66
CA ASN A 104 6.84 -26.01 -0.78
C ASN A 104 6.57 -26.41 -2.24
N GLY A 105 5.72 -25.68 -2.95
CA GLY A 105 5.48 -25.90 -4.39
C GLY A 105 6.75 -25.81 -5.20
N ILE A 106 7.51 -24.72 -5.03
CA ILE A 106 8.79 -24.50 -5.75
C ILE A 106 9.80 -25.62 -5.42
N ALA A 107 10.00 -25.91 -4.15
CA ALA A 107 10.96 -26.92 -3.70
C ALA A 107 10.61 -28.35 -4.18
N LEU A 108 9.31 -28.69 -4.21
CA LEU A 108 8.83 -29.95 -4.77
C LEU A 108 9.07 -30.03 -6.27
N ALA A 109 8.80 -28.96 -7.03
CA ALA A 109 9.03 -28.92 -8.48
C ALA A 109 10.51 -29.08 -8.80
N LEU A 110 11.41 -28.32 -8.13
CA LEU A 110 12.86 -28.43 -8.29
C LEU A 110 13.38 -29.84 -7.88
N SER A 111 12.78 -30.44 -6.86
CA SER A 111 13.14 -31.79 -6.43
C SER A 111 12.66 -32.89 -7.38
N ARG A 112 11.52 -32.67 -8.06
CA ARG A 112 10.92 -33.64 -9.00
C ARG A 112 11.61 -33.62 -10.37
N TYR A 113 11.93 -32.43 -10.88
CA TYR A 113 12.48 -32.23 -12.22
C TYR A 113 13.98 -31.96 -12.20
N ARG A 114 14.74 -32.78 -11.46
CA ARG A 114 16.20 -32.61 -11.31
C ARG A 114 16.96 -32.67 -12.61
N ASP A 115 16.55 -33.53 -13.55
CA ASP A 115 17.18 -33.67 -14.84
C ASP A 115 16.99 -32.46 -15.75
N ALA A 116 15.97 -31.62 -15.45
CA ALA A 116 15.66 -30.36 -16.13
C ALA A 116 15.72 -29.17 -15.17
N ILE A 117 16.61 -29.21 -14.17
CA ILE A 117 16.66 -28.21 -13.09
C ILE A 117 16.86 -26.78 -13.63
N SER A 118 17.70 -26.60 -14.64
CA SER A 118 17.97 -25.30 -15.24
C SER A 118 16.70 -24.68 -15.85
N LEU A 119 15.90 -25.51 -16.55
CA LEU A 119 14.64 -25.06 -17.14
C LEU A 119 13.58 -24.74 -16.05
N THR A 120 13.48 -25.60 -15.02
CA THR A 120 12.55 -25.41 -13.91
C THR A 120 12.91 -24.14 -13.13
N TYR A 121 14.18 -23.92 -12.87
CA TYR A 121 14.66 -22.72 -12.19
C TYR A 121 14.48 -21.46 -13.05
N ALA A 122 14.75 -21.54 -14.36
CA ALA A 122 14.49 -20.44 -15.28
C ALA A 122 12.99 -20.06 -15.32
N ALA A 123 12.09 -21.05 -15.32
CA ALA A 123 10.65 -20.82 -15.27
C ALA A 123 10.22 -20.16 -13.94
N ASP A 124 10.81 -20.56 -12.81
CA ASP A 124 10.56 -19.95 -11.50
C ASP A 124 11.00 -18.49 -11.49
N LEU A 125 12.21 -18.17 -11.93
CA LEU A 125 12.72 -16.79 -12.01
C LEU A 125 11.89 -15.90 -12.95
N LEU A 126 11.53 -16.42 -14.12
CA LEU A 126 10.68 -15.68 -15.06
C LEU A 126 9.28 -15.45 -14.47
N GLY A 127 8.73 -16.46 -13.80
CA GLY A 127 7.46 -16.34 -13.10
C GLY A 127 7.50 -15.30 -11.96
N ALA A 128 8.58 -15.30 -11.17
CA ALA A 128 8.78 -14.33 -10.10
C ALA A 128 8.91 -12.89 -10.65
N GLY A 129 9.71 -12.70 -11.71
CA GLY A 129 9.86 -11.41 -12.38
C GLY A 129 8.55 -10.91 -13.00
N ALA A 130 7.85 -11.78 -13.73
CA ALA A 130 6.54 -11.46 -14.30
C ALA A 130 5.50 -11.14 -13.21
N GLY A 131 5.51 -11.89 -12.10
CA GLY A 131 4.64 -11.65 -10.95
C GLY A 131 4.91 -10.29 -10.26
N ALA A 132 6.17 -9.90 -10.15
CA ALA A 132 6.55 -8.59 -9.61
C ALA A 132 6.06 -7.44 -10.50
N LEU A 133 6.20 -7.56 -11.82
CA LEU A 133 5.68 -6.57 -12.76
C LEU A 133 4.15 -6.53 -12.77
N LEU A 134 3.52 -7.71 -12.74
CA LEU A 134 2.05 -7.83 -12.74
C LEU A 134 1.44 -7.19 -11.50
N ILE A 135 2.01 -7.41 -10.31
CA ILE A 135 1.43 -6.82 -9.10
C ILE A 135 1.56 -5.30 -9.09
N ILE A 136 2.66 -4.75 -9.62
CA ILE A 136 2.82 -3.31 -9.77
C ILE A 136 1.73 -2.76 -10.72
N ALA A 137 1.51 -3.41 -11.86
CA ALA A 137 0.46 -3.02 -12.81
C ALA A 137 -0.94 -3.12 -12.18
N LEU A 138 -1.23 -4.19 -11.43
CA LEU A 138 -2.52 -4.37 -10.75
C LEU A 138 -2.78 -3.27 -9.70
N LEU A 139 -1.74 -2.81 -8.99
CA LEU A 139 -1.89 -1.75 -7.98
C LEU A 139 -2.20 -0.36 -8.59
N PHE A 140 -1.97 -0.15 -9.89
CA PHE A 140 -2.49 1.02 -10.61
C PHE A 140 -3.95 0.87 -11.03
N LEU A 141 -4.45 -0.36 -11.19
CA LEU A 141 -5.76 -0.65 -11.74
C LEU A 141 -6.82 -0.95 -10.66
N MET A 142 -6.38 -1.39 -9.48
CA MET A 142 -7.28 -1.81 -8.41
C MET A 142 -6.68 -1.61 -7.03
N LEU A 143 -7.55 -1.56 -6.03
CA LEU A 143 -7.14 -1.44 -4.62
C LEU A 143 -6.37 -2.70 -4.16
N PRO A 144 -5.43 -2.57 -3.21
CA PRO A 144 -4.57 -3.68 -2.76
C PRO A 144 -5.32 -4.92 -2.29
N HIS A 145 -6.43 -4.75 -1.57
CA HIS A 145 -7.25 -5.88 -1.12
C HIS A 145 -7.93 -6.65 -2.28
N THR A 146 -8.28 -5.95 -3.36
CA THR A 146 -8.80 -6.60 -4.58
C THR A 146 -7.68 -7.34 -5.32
N ALA A 147 -6.46 -6.77 -5.35
CA ALA A 147 -5.30 -7.44 -5.91
C ALA A 147 -4.94 -8.73 -5.15
N LEU A 148 -5.23 -8.81 -3.84
CA LEU A 148 -5.06 -10.04 -3.05
C LEU A 148 -5.94 -11.18 -3.58
N LYS A 149 -7.20 -10.89 -3.94
CA LYS A 149 -8.07 -11.87 -4.60
C LYS A 149 -7.50 -12.33 -5.94
N ALA A 150 -6.96 -11.41 -6.74
CA ALA A 150 -6.36 -11.74 -8.03
C ALA A 150 -5.17 -12.69 -7.86
N VAL A 151 -4.29 -12.46 -6.88
CA VAL A 151 -3.16 -13.34 -6.55
C VAL A 151 -3.66 -14.73 -6.12
N ALA A 152 -4.66 -14.82 -5.26
CA ALA A 152 -5.24 -16.09 -4.84
C ALA A 152 -5.92 -16.83 -6.01
N MET A 153 -6.62 -16.12 -6.90
CA MET A 153 -7.19 -16.70 -8.12
C MET A 153 -6.14 -17.26 -9.06
N LEU A 154 -4.99 -16.57 -9.22
CA LEU A 154 -3.85 -17.11 -9.97
C LEU A 154 -3.30 -18.40 -9.35
N GLY A 155 -3.21 -18.46 -8.01
CA GLY A 155 -2.84 -19.70 -7.30
C GLY A 155 -3.81 -20.86 -7.56
N LEU A 156 -5.12 -20.59 -7.57
CA LEU A 156 -6.16 -21.58 -7.89
C LEU A 156 -6.09 -22.03 -9.36
N LEU A 157 -5.85 -21.11 -10.29
CA LEU A 157 -5.64 -21.44 -11.70
C LEU A 157 -4.39 -22.31 -11.87
N ALA A 158 -3.29 -21.98 -11.21
CA ALA A 158 -2.08 -22.81 -11.23
C ALA A 158 -2.35 -24.22 -10.65
N ALA A 159 -3.12 -24.33 -9.55
CA ALA A 159 -3.52 -25.62 -9.01
C ALA A 159 -4.40 -26.43 -9.98
N LEU A 160 -5.29 -25.76 -10.70
CA LEU A 160 -6.16 -26.40 -11.70
C LEU A 160 -5.34 -26.90 -12.92
N VAL A 161 -4.41 -26.09 -13.43
CA VAL A 161 -3.50 -26.48 -14.51
C VAL A 161 -2.64 -27.67 -14.08
N ALA A 162 -2.02 -27.59 -12.89
CA ALA A 162 -1.24 -28.69 -12.35
C ALA A 162 -2.05 -29.99 -12.22
N ALA A 163 -3.27 -29.90 -11.72
CA ALA A 163 -4.16 -31.06 -11.60
C ALA A 163 -4.62 -31.61 -12.96
N HIS A 164 -4.60 -30.79 -14.02
CA HIS A 164 -4.95 -31.22 -15.37
C HIS A 164 -3.77 -31.92 -16.06
N GLU A 165 -2.56 -31.39 -15.91
CA GLU A 165 -1.37 -31.87 -16.61
C GLU A 165 -0.71 -33.07 -15.95
N LEU A 166 -0.80 -33.21 -14.61
CA LEU A 166 -0.15 -34.31 -13.90
C LEU A 166 -0.90 -35.63 -14.09
N PRO A 167 -0.23 -36.70 -14.56
CA PRO A 167 -0.87 -37.96 -14.96
C PRO A 167 -1.49 -38.73 -13.80
N GLY A 168 -0.93 -38.62 -12.58
CA GLY A 168 -1.45 -39.25 -11.36
C GLY A 168 -2.65 -38.54 -10.72
N CYS A 169 -3.03 -37.36 -11.22
CA CYS A 169 -4.16 -36.59 -10.70
C CYS A 169 -5.50 -37.10 -11.17
N ARG A 170 -6.42 -37.31 -10.22
CA ARG A 170 -7.84 -37.55 -10.54
C ARG A 170 -8.51 -36.21 -10.90
N LYS A 171 -8.40 -35.76 -12.15
CA LYS A 171 -8.85 -34.45 -12.66
C LYS A 171 -10.21 -34.03 -12.11
N ARG A 172 -11.21 -34.89 -12.20
CA ARG A 172 -12.59 -34.62 -11.73
C ARG A 172 -12.67 -34.37 -10.21
N ARG A 173 -11.80 -35.01 -9.40
CA ARG A 173 -11.75 -34.80 -7.95
C ARG A 173 -11.17 -33.41 -7.63
N TRP A 174 -10.10 -33.04 -8.32
CA TRP A 174 -9.48 -31.71 -8.14
C TRP A 174 -10.36 -30.57 -8.62
N GLN A 175 -11.04 -30.74 -9.76
CA GLN A 175 -12.02 -29.76 -10.23
C GLN A 175 -13.15 -29.55 -9.20
N ARG A 176 -13.64 -30.62 -8.58
CA ARG A 176 -14.66 -30.53 -7.51
C ARG A 176 -14.16 -29.86 -6.24
N ALA A 177 -12.85 -29.85 -5.98
CA ALA A 177 -12.27 -29.17 -4.83
C ALA A 177 -11.94 -27.70 -5.16
N ILE A 178 -11.35 -27.42 -6.32
CA ILE A 178 -10.85 -26.09 -6.68
C ILE A 178 -11.98 -25.15 -7.12
N LEU A 179 -12.91 -25.62 -7.97
CA LEU A 179 -13.95 -24.75 -8.51
C LEU A 179 -14.86 -24.11 -7.44
N PRO A 180 -15.33 -24.81 -6.40
CA PRO A 180 -16.08 -24.17 -5.33
C PRO A 180 -15.29 -23.11 -4.59
N VAL A 181 -13.97 -23.32 -4.37
CA VAL A 181 -13.10 -22.34 -3.72
C VAL A 181 -12.93 -21.11 -4.62
N MET A 182 -12.81 -21.30 -5.95
CA MET A 182 -12.77 -20.18 -6.90
C MET A 182 -14.05 -19.36 -6.85
N VAL A 183 -15.21 -20.03 -6.86
CA VAL A 183 -16.52 -19.36 -6.77
C VAL A 183 -16.65 -18.63 -5.44
N LEU A 184 -16.32 -19.30 -4.32
CA LEU A 184 -16.35 -18.67 -2.99
C LEU A 184 -15.48 -17.42 -2.95
N LEU A 185 -14.26 -17.50 -3.44
CA LEU A 185 -13.33 -16.37 -3.46
C LEU A 185 -13.83 -15.22 -4.35
N ALA A 186 -14.45 -15.54 -5.50
CA ALA A 186 -15.03 -14.53 -6.38
C ALA A 186 -16.20 -13.79 -5.70
N VAL A 187 -17.03 -14.51 -4.93
CA VAL A 187 -18.22 -13.97 -4.27
C VAL A 187 -17.91 -13.23 -2.96
N VAL A 188 -16.77 -13.51 -2.31
CA VAL A 188 -16.37 -12.77 -1.08
C VAL A 188 -16.44 -11.26 -1.33
N PRO A 189 -17.21 -10.48 -0.54
CA PRO A 189 -17.30 -9.04 -0.70
C PRO A 189 -15.93 -8.36 -0.56
N GLY A 190 -15.66 -7.38 -1.40
CA GLY A 190 -14.42 -6.58 -1.29
C GLY A 190 -14.27 -5.91 0.07
N THR A 191 -15.38 -5.46 0.63
CA THR A 191 -15.45 -4.80 1.94
C THR A 191 -14.91 -5.64 3.10
N TRP A 192 -15.00 -6.98 3.02
CA TRP A 192 -14.41 -7.85 4.05
C TRP A 192 -12.89 -7.91 4.00
N LEU A 193 -12.33 -7.55 2.87
CA LEU A 193 -10.88 -7.54 2.64
C LEU A 193 -10.29 -6.14 2.73
N GLU A 194 -11.12 -5.11 2.91
CA GLU A 194 -10.60 -3.77 3.15
C GLU A 194 -9.71 -3.77 4.39
N PRO A 195 -8.51 -3.19 4.31
CA PRO A 195 -7.62 -3.15 5.45
C PRO A 195 -8.24 -2.28 6.55
N GLU A 196 -8.42 -2.84 7.73
CA GLU A 196 -8.77 -2.06 8.91
C GLU A 196 -7.60 -1.15 9.28
N LEU A 197 -7.87 0.15 9.25
CA LEU A 197 -6.88 1.15 9.62
C LEU A 197 -6.69 1.14 11.14
N SER A 198 -5.45 1.24 11.59
CA SER A 198 -5.17 1.45 13.01
C SER A 198 -5.98 2.64 13.56
N PRO A 199 -6.61 2.51 14.75
CA PRO A 199 -7.36 3.61 15.39
C PRO A 199 -6.52 4.87 15.62
N TYR A 200 -5.20 4.76 15.59
CA TYR A 200 -4.26 5.86 15.81
C TYR A 200 -3.84 6.57 14.53
N LYS A 201 -4.21 6.06 13.37
CA LYS A 201 -3.97 6.77 12.10
C LYS A 201 -4.83 8.02 11.97
N GLY A 202 -4.28 9.06 11.38
CA GLY A 202 -4.94 10.34 11.21
C GLY A 202 -6.29 10.23 10.51
N LEU A 203 -6.41 9.38 9.47
CA LEU A 203 -7.67 9.14 8.78
C LEU A 203 -8.72 8.52 9.70
N SER A 204 -8.33 7.49 10.50
CA SER A 204 -9.25 6.85 11.45
C SER A 204 -9.76 7.81 12.52
N GLN A 205 -8.89 8.72 12.98
CA GLN A 205 -9.26 9.75 13.97
C GLN A 205 -10.17 10.80 13.34
N THR A 206 -9.85 11.23 12.13
CA THR A 206 -10.62 12.23 11.40
C THR A 206 -12.03 11.74 11.08
N LEU A 207 -12.20 10.50 10.65
CA LEU A 207 -13.52 9.93 10.32
C LEU A 207 -14.44 9.74 11.54
N ARG A 208 -13.94 9.94 12.77
CA ARG A 208 -14.77 9.99 13.98
C ARG A 208 -15.41 11.37 14.22
N ILE A 209 -14.96 12.38 13.50
CA ILE A 209 -15.49 13.75 13.60
C ILE A 209 -16.78 13.81 12.78
N ALA A 210 -17.84 14.36 13.36
CA ALA A 210 -19.12 14.53 12.67
C ALA A 210 -18.97 15.36 11.39
N GLY A 211 -19.69 14.99 10.36
CA GLY A 211 -19.68 15.67 9.07
C GLY A 211 -18.46 15.35 8.19
N THR A 212 -17.55 14.46 8.61
CA THR A 212 -16.44 14.05 7.75
C THR A 212 -16.80 12.87 6.87
N ALA A 213 -16.38 12.93 5.60
CA ALA A 213 -16.58 11.87 4.63
C ALA A 213 -15.40 11.74 3.66
N ILE A 214 -15.07 10.51 3.28
CA ILE A 214 -14.16 10.26 2.17
C ILE A 214 -14.92 10.53 0.87
N VAL A 215 -14.42 11.46 0.06
CA VAL A 215 -15.04 11.85 -1.22
C VAL A 215 -14.34 11.25 -2.43
N ASP A 216 -13.07 10.90 -2.30
CA ASP A 216 -12.30 10.20 -3.36
C ASP A 216 -11.26 9.28 -2.73
N THR A 217 -11.00 8.16 -3.39
CA THR A 217 -9.93 7.21 -3.01
C THR A 217 -9.18 6.77 -4.25
N ARG A 218 -7.86 6.97 -4.25
CA ARG A 218 -6.95 6.54 -5.31
C ARG A 218 -5.94 5.55 -4.79
N SER A 219 -5.52 4.64 -5.64
CA SER A 219 -4.51 3.65 -5.31
C SER A 219 -3.42 3.62 -6.35
N SER A 220 -2.20 3.47 -5.89
CA SER A 220 -1.02 3.24 -6.73
C SER A 220 -0.03 2.32 -5.98
N PRO A 221 1.02 1.84 -6.65
CA PRO A 221 2.11 1.15 -5.97
C PRO A 221 2.78 1.99 -4.88
N LEU A 222 2.72 3.33 -4.99
CA LEU A 222 3.35 4.26 -4.07
C LEU A 222 2.52 4.50 -2.82
N ALA A 223 1.20 4.75 -2.98
CA ALA A 223 0.32 5.07 -1.88
C ALA A 223 -1.16 4.79 -2.20
N ARG A 224 -1.97 4.61 -1.15
CA ARG A 224 -3.41 4.86 -1.17
C ARG A 224 -3.62 6.31 -0.73
N ILE A 225 -4.39 7.06 -1.50
CA ILE A 225 -4.72 8.46 -1.23
C ILE A 225 -6.21 8.51 -0.94
N ASP A 226 -6.57 9.00 0.24
CA ASP A 226 -7.95 9.26 0.61
C ASP A 226 -8.17 10.77 0.76
N VAL A 227 -9.13 11.30 0.03
CA VAL A 227 -9.52 12.72 0.08
C VAL A 227 -10.75 12.86 0.96
N VAL A 228 -10.65 13.71 1.98
CA VAL A 228 -11.69 13.85 3.00
C VAL A 228 -12.17 15.28 3.07
N THR A 229 -13.48 15.45 3.06
CA THR A 229 -14.14 16.73 3.37
C THR A 229 -14.81 16.70 4.74
N SER A 230 -15.08 17.86 5.29
CA SER A 230 -15.83 18.00 6.53
C SER A 230 -16.79 19.18 6.41
N ASP A 231 -18.08 18.88 6.45
CA ASP A 231 -19.13 19.88 6.25
C ASP A 231 -19.50 20.59 7.56
N GLU A 232 -19.38 19.91 8.71
CA GLU A 232 -19.76 20.48 10.01
C GLU A 232 -18.57 21.14 10.71
N ILE A 233 -17.41 20.47 10.73
CA ILE A 233 -16.19 20.92 11.40
C ILE A 233 -15.08 21.09 10.39
N PRO A 234 -14.78 22.32 9.92
CA PRO A 234 -13.77 22.53 8.87
C PRO A 234 -12.37 22.12 9.36
N PHE A 235 -11.58 21.56 8.46
CA PHE A 235 -10.17 21.34 8.71
C PHE A 235 -9.45 22.65 9.05
N ARG A 236 -8.52 22.58 9.99
CA ARG A 236 -7.64 23.68 10.40
C ARG A 236 -6.22 23.17 10.57
N ASN A 237 -5.71 22.51 9.56
CA ASN A 237 -4.36 21.98 9.56
C ASN A 237 -3.36 23.08 9.16
N ALA A 238 -2.58 23.51 10.13
CA ALA A 238 -1.55 24.55 9.94
C ALA A 238 -0.31 24.22 10.81
N PRO A 239 0.51 23.26 10.40
CA PRO A 239 1.68 22.82 11.16
C PRO A 239 2.65 23.98 11.40
N GLY A 240 3.10 24.14 12.64
CA GLY A 240 4.03 25.21 13.00
C GLY A 240 3.43 26.62 12.99
N LEU A 241 2.09 26.73 13.01
CA LEU A 241 1.43 28.03 13.14
C LEU A 241 1.74 28.69 14.50
N SER A 242 2.08 29.96 14.46
CA SER A 242 2.30 30.76 15.66
C SER A 242 1.04 30.80 16.55
N LEU A 243 1.20 30.58 17.84
CA LEU A 243 0.11 30.73 18.81
C LEU A 243 -0.45 32.16 18.90
N MET A 244 0.30 33.13 18.40
CA MET A 244 -0.12 34.53 18.32
C MET A 244 -0.88 34.86 17.03
N SER A 245 -0.95 33.91 16.09
CA SER A 245 -1.63 34.13 14.82
C SER A 245 -3.13 34.34 15.03
N ARG A 246 -3.65 35.37 14.40
CA ARG A 246 -5.10 35.63 14.26
C ARG A 246 -5.56 35.53 12.79
N ALA A 247 -4.64 35.17 11.90
CA ALA A 247 -4.95 35.03 10.48
C ALA A 247 -5.97 33.89 10.26
N PRO A 248 -6.99 34.10 9.45
CA PRO A 248 -7.97 33.08 9.15
C PRO A 248 -7.35 31.98 8.31
N ILE A 249 -7.60 30.72 8.70
CA ILE A 249 -7.29 29.57 7.87
C ILE A 249 -8.44 29.39 6.86
N PRO A 250 -8.17 29.26 5.56
CA PRO A 250 -9.21 29.07 4.55
C PRO A 250 -9.90 27.73 4.69
N GLY A 251 -10.94 27.47 3.92
CA GLY A 251 -11.49 26.12 3.77
C GLY A 251 -10.41 25.17 3.26
N GLN A 252 -10.33 24.00 3.85
CA GLN A 252 -9.34 22.99 3.52
C GLN A 252 -10.02 21.66 3.19
N VAL A 253 -9.42 20.90 2.26
CA VAL A 253 -9.72 19.50 2.01
C VAL A 253 -8.57 18.67 2.56
N GLY A 254 -8.88 17.64 3.33
CA GLY A 254 -7.88 16.76 3.93
C GLY A 254 -7.39 15.72 2.91
N LEU A 255 -6.08 15.54 2.83
CA LEU A 255 -5.41 14.55 2.02
C LEU A 255 -4.69 13.57 2.92
N PHE A 256 -5.03 12.28 2.84
CA PHE A 256 -4.44 11.23 3.64
C PHE A 256 -3.70 10.24 2.75
N ILE A 257 -2.45 9.95 3.11
CA ILE A 257 -1.56 9.04 2.39
C ILE A 257 -1.39 7.79 3.24
N ASP A 258 -1.87 6.63 2.76
CA ASP A 258 -1.91 5.37 3.54
C ASP A 258 -2.56 5.55 4.93
N GLY A 259 -3.56 6.42 5.02
CA GLY A 259 -4.25 6.75 6.27
C GLY A 259 -3.50 7.70 7.21
N GLU A 260 -2.28 8.14 6.86
CA GLU A 260 -1.53 9.18 7.57
C GLU A 260 -1.90 10.56 7.05
N GLY A 261 -1.85 11.57 7.91
CA GLY A 261 -2.19 12.93 7.59
C GLY A 261 -3.04 13.58 8.69
N PRO A 262 -3.79 14.65 8.38
CA PRO A 262 -3.95 15.19 7.02
C PRO A 262 -2.81 16.09 6.56
N GLU A 263 -2.45 15.99 5.28
CA GLU A 263 -2.03 17.14 4.51
C GLU A 263 -3.28 17.88 4.04
N THR A 264 -3.16 19.12 3.58
CA THR A 264 -4.35 19.87 3.16
C THR A 264 -4.17 20.55 1.83
N ILE A 265 -5.28 20.60 1.08
CA ILE A 265 -5.44 21.43 -0.10
C ILE A 265 -6.21 22.68 0.32
N ASP A 266 -5.59 23.85 0.22
CA ASP A 266 -6.16 25.10 0.67
C ASP A 266 -7.06 25.72 -0.42
N ARG A 267 -8.20 26.23 0.01
CA ARG A 267 -9.12 26.97 -0.88
C ARG A 267 -8.58 28.37 -1.15
N ASN A 268 -8.15 28.60 -2.39
CA ASN A 268 -7.64 29.91 -2.83
C ASN A 268 -7.97 30.21 -4.30
N PRO A 269 -9.27 30.18 -4.71
CA PRO A 269 -9.64 30.40 -6.11
C PRO A 269 -9.25 31.78 -6.63
N ASP A 270 -9.25 32.78 -5.74
CA ASP A 270 -8.95 34.18 -6.08
C ASP A 270 -7.42 34.47 -6.13
N ARG A 271 -6.58 33.50 -5.80
CA ARG A 271 -5.11 33.66 -5.73
C ARG A 271 -4.64 34.75 -4.76
N LYS A 272 -5.38 34.99 -3.69
CA LYS A 272 -5.00 35.97 -2.66
C LYS A 272 -3.91 35.42 -1.76
N PRO A 273 -3.06 36.28 -1.19
CA PRO A 273 -2.13 35.85 -0.15
C PRO A 273 -2.87 35.22 1.02
N LEU A 274 -2.42 34.05 1.46
CA LEU A 274 -2.95 33.34 2.63
C LEU A 274 -2.10 33.72 3.83
N GLU A 275 -2.55 34.72 4.61
CA GLU A 275 -1.80 35.30 5.73
C GLU A 275 -1.33 34.29 6.77
N TYR A 276 -2.14 33.22 7.02
CA TYR A 276 -1.78 32.21 8.01
C TYR A 276 -0.50 31.45 7.65
N LEU A 277 -0.18 31.31 6.35
CA LEU A 277 1.06 30.64 5.89
C LEU A 277 2.29 31.46 6.25
N ASP A 278 2.18 32.78 6.33
CA ASP A 278 3.25 33.65 6.77
C ASP A 278 3.52 33.58 8.29
N MET A 279 2.54 33.08 9.04
CA MET A 279 2.62 32.88 10.48
C MET A 279 3.11 31.47 10.88
N GLN A 280 3.50 30.65 9.91
CA GLN A 280 4.09 29.33 10.16
C GLN A 280 5.62 29.43 10.28
N THR A 281 6.23 28.51 11.03
CA THR A 281 7.70 28.46 11.18
C THR A 281 8.43 28.26 9.84
N SER A 282 7.78 27.62 8.86
CA SER A 282 8.30 27.44 7.50
C SER A 282 8.46 28.74 6.71
N ALA A 283 7.81 29.83 7.12
CA ALA A 283 7.92 31.13 6.47
C ALA A 283 9.25 31.87 6.80
N LEU A 284 9.94 31.47 7.85
CA LEU A 284 11.14 32.15 8.32
C LEU A 284 12.19 32.45 7.22
N PRO A 285 12.55 31.55 6.31
CA PRO A 285 13.51 31.82 5.27
C PRO A 285 13.14 33.03 4.40
N TYR A 286 11.85 33.25 4.12
CA TYR A 286 11.38 34.34 3.28
C TYR A 286 11.53 35.72 3.93
N HIS A 287 11.62 35.77 5.29
CA HIS A 287 11.83 36.98 6.05
C HIS A 287 13.32 37.30 6.27
N LEU A 288 14.22 36.33 6.06
CA LEU A 288 15.66 36.51 6.28
C LEU A 288 16.37 37.12 5.06
N ALA A 289 15.92 36.78 3.85
CA ALA A 289 16.52 37.28 2.62
C ALA A 289 15.50 37.23 1.46
N PRO A 290 15.66 38.10 0.44
CA PRO A 290 14.88 38.00 -0.79
C PRO A 290 15.18 36.69 -1.51
N ILE A 291 14.17 35.83 -1.66
CA ILE A 291 14.29 34.54 -2.34
C ILE A 291 13.71 34.64 -3.73
N ARG A 292 14.52 34.39 -4.77
CA ARG A 292 14.09 34.43 -6.17
C ARG A 292 13.63 33.07 -6.68
N ARG A 293 14.17 31.99 -6.13
CA ARG A 293 13.89 30.62 -6.55
C ARG A 293 13.76 29.71 -5.33
N VAL A 294 12.76 28.85 -5.34
CA VAL A 294 12.48 27.87 -4.27
C VAL A 294 12.33 26.49 -4.87
N LEU A 295 12.89 25.49 -4.20
CA LEU A 295 12.65 24.08 -4.46
C LEU A 295 11.83 23.51 -3.30
N VAL A 296 10.66 22.96 -3.62
CA VAL A 296 9.76 22.27 -2.68
C VAL A 296 9.87 20.77 -2.93
N LEU A 297 10.31 20.01 -1.93
CA LEU A 297 10.40 18.56 -1.97
C LEU A 297 9.21 17.96 -1.21
N GLY A 298 8.35 17.22 -1.94
CA GLY A 298 7.05 16.77 -1.44
C GLY A 298 6.03 17.90 -1.55
N ALA A 299 5.55 18.17 -2.76
CA ALA A 299 4.62 19.27 -3.02
C ALA A 299 3.24 19.06 -2.37
N GLY A 300 2.78 17.79 -2.25
CA GLY A 300 1.58 17.37 -1.52
C GLY A 300 0.32 18.16 -1.92
N GLY A 301 -0.41 18.71 -0.94
CA GLY A 301 -1.58 19.56 -1.16
C GLY A 301 -1.27 21.00 -1.62
N GLY A 302 0.02 21.39 -1.71
CA GLY A 302 0.46 22.66 -2.28
C GLY A 302 0.60 23.83 -1.28
N SER A 303 0.46 23.61 0.03
CA SER A 303 0.58 24.70 1.02
C SER A 303 1.94 25.40 0.97
N ALA A 304 3.04 24.66 0.79
CA ALA A 304 4.38 25.25 0.64
C ALA A 304 4.53 26.07 -0.65
N LEU A 305 3.87 25.67 -1.75
CA LEU A 305 3.84 26.44 -2.98
C LEU A 305 3.03 27.74 -2.82
N GLN A 306 1.90 27.67 -2.11
CA GLN A 306 1.11 28.86 -1.77
C GLN A 306 1.93 29.83 -0.91
N GLN A 307 2.70 29.32 0.06
CA GLN A 307 3.59 30.11 0.90
C GLN A 307 4.65 30.84 0.05
N ALA A 308 5.33 30.12 -0.85
CA ALA A 308 6.31 30.74 -1.77
C ALA A 308 5.64 31.79 -2.68
N ALA A 309 4.43 31.52 -3.19
CA ALA A 309 3.67 32.49 -3.99
C ALA A 309 3.26 33.72 -3.19
N ASN A 310 2.94 33.63 -1.90
CA ASN A 310 2.66 34.77 -1.03
C ASN A 310 3.84 35.75 -0.96
N HIS A 311 5.07 35.21 -1.01
CA HIS A 311 6.30 36.00 -0.96
C HIS A 311 6.81 36.40 -2.36
N ALA A 312 5.98 36.28 -3.39
CA ALA A 312 6.28 36.67 -4.78
C ALA A 312 7.60 36.05 -5.32
N VAL A 313 7.86 34.79 -4.95
CA VAL A 313 8.99 34.03 -5.49
C VAL A 313 8.83 33.89 -7.00
N GLY A 314 9.86 34.20 -7.76
CA GLY A 314 9.83 34.25 -9.22
C GLY A 314 9.76 32.86 -9.88
N GLU A 315 10.43 31.87 -9.30
CA GLU A 315 10.45 30.47 -9.77
C GLU A 315 10.28 29.50 -8.61
N ILE A 316 9.37 28.56 -8.74
CA ILE A 316 9.05 27.53 -7.77
C ILE A 316 9.15 26.17 -8.45
N ASP A 317 10.20 25.41 -8.16
CA ASP A 317 10.28 24.02 -8.57
C ASP A 317 9.63 23.15 -7.48
N ALA A 318 8.66 22.34 -7.87
CA ALA A 318 7.89 21.48 -6.97
C ALA A 318 8.06 20.02 -7.37
N VAL A 319 8.66 19.20 -6.50
CA VAL A 319 8.86 17.78 -6.75
C VAL A 319 7.85 16.98 -5.95
N GLU A 320 7.08 16.14 -6.63
CA GLU A 320 6.13 15.23 -6.00
C GLU A 320 6.33 13.81 -6.55
N ILE A 321 6.49 12.85 -5.65
CA ILE A 321 6.75 11.46 -6.03
C ILE A 321 5.51 10.77 -6.59
N ASN A 322 4.32 11.16 -6.12
CA ASN A 322 3.08 10.50 -6.50
C ASN A 322 2.33 11.29 -7.59
N PRO A 323 2.33 10.82 -8.84
CA PRO A 323 1.65 11.52 -9.94
C PRO A 323 0.13 11.65 -9.73
N GLN A 324 -0.49 10.81 -8.88
CA GLN A 324 -1.90 10.93 -8.55
C GLN A 324 -2.19 12.15 -7.67
N ILE A 325 -1.25 12.55 -6.79
CA ILE A 325 -1.36 13.80 -6.03
C ILE A 325 -1.21 14.99 -6.96
N ILE A 326 -0.27 14.93 -7.91
CA ILE A 326 -0.12 15.98 -8.91
C ILE A 326 -1.42 16.16 -9.69
N GLY A 327 -1.99 15.08 -10.26
CA GLY A 327 -3.25 15.13 -10.99
C GLY A 327 -4.42 15.63 -10.13
N LEU A 328 -4.48 15.20 -8.86
CA LEU A 328 -5.51 15.67 -7.93
C LEU A 328 -5.50 17.19 -7.77
N VAL A 329 -4.34 17.79 -7.52
CA VAL A 329 -4.22 19.25 -7.28
C VAL A 329 -4.24 20.05 -8.57
N ALA A 330 -3.61 19.53 -9.65
CA ALA A 330 -3.51 20.22 -10.94
C ALA A 330 -4.81 20.21 -11.75
N ASP A 331 -5.61 19.12 -11.62
CA ASP A 331 -6.80 18.91 -12.44
C ASP A 331 -8.07 19.03 -11.60
N ASP A 332 -8.29 18.11 -10.64
CA ASP A 332 -9.57 18.01 -9.93
C ASP A 332 -9.81 19.21 -8.97
N TYR A 333 -8.75 19.63 -8.27
CA TYR A 333 -8.79 20.77 -7.35
C TYR A 333 -8.18 22.06 -7.96
N ALA A 334 -7.97 22.11 -9.28
CA ALA A 334 -7.38 23.28 -9.96
C ALA A 334 -8.14 24.58 -9.66
N GLY A 335 -9.47 24.56 -9.81
CA GLY A 335 -10.32 25.70 -9.49
C GLY A 335 -10.33 26.07 -8.02
N TYR A 336 -10.25 25.06 -7.13
CA TYR A 336 -10.24 25.25 -5.67
C TYR A 336 -8.96 25.93 -5.19
N THR A 337 -7.80 25.60 -5.79
CA THR A 337 -6.48 26.15 -5.46
C THR A 337 -6.11 27.41 -6.25
N GLY A 338 -6.97 27.88 -7.16
CA GLY A 338 -6.63 28.95 -8.10
C GLY A 338 -5.53 28.54 -9.06
N GLN A 339 -5.63 27.33 -9.59
CA GLN A 339 -4.70 26.74 -10.57
C GLN A 339 -3.22 26.74 -10.08
N LEU A 340 -3.00 26.39 -8.82
CA LEU A 340 -1.70 26.50 -8.17
C LEU A 340 -0.58 25.79 -8.93
N TYR A 341 -0.80 24.52 -9.31
CA TYR A 341 0.21 23.68 -9.97
C TYR A 341 0.45 24.02 -11.44
N THR A 342 -0.41 24.81 -12.04
CA THR A 342 -0.31 25.26 -13.44
C THR A 342 0.01 26.74 -13.61
N ARG A 343 0.39 27.42 -12.51
CA ARG A 343 0.82 28.83 -12.57
C ARG A 343 2.17 28.93 -13.31
N PRO A 344 2.40 30.01 -14.11
CA PRO A 344 3.63 30.15 -14.90
C PRO A 344 4.93 30.09 -14.09
N ALA A 345 4.88 30.52 -12.82
CA ALA A 345 6.04 30.50 -11.93
C ALA A 345 6.27 29.13 -11.24
N VAL A 346 5.36 28.16 -11.42
CA VAL A 346 5.42 26.85 -10.75
C VAL A 346 5.73 25.76 -11.76
N HIS A 347 6.83 25.07 -11.54
CA HIS A 347 7.28 23.95 -12.36
C HIS A 347 7.16 22.65 -11.54
N VAL A 348 6.17 21.80 -11.89
CA VAL A 348 5.90 20.55 -11.17
C VAL A 348 6.63 19.41 -11.84
N HIS A 349 7.41 18.67 -11.05
CA HIS A 349 8.21 17.52 -11.46
C HIS A 349 7.71 16.26 -10.77
N ALA A 350 7.28 15.27 -11.55
CA ALA A 350 6.95 13.95 -11.04
C ALA A 350 8.24 13.14 -10.86
N GLY A 351 8.60 12.81 -9.61
CA GLY A 351 9.83 12.07 -9.35
C GLY A 351 10.22 11.98 -7.88
N GLU A 352 11.22 11.16 -7.63
CA GLU A 352 11.80 11.00 -6.31
C GLU A 352 12.73 12.20 -6.02
N PRO A 353 12.55 12.88 -4.85
CA PRO A 353 13.29 14.09 -4.52
C PRO A 353 14.83 13.98 -4.58
N ARG A 354 15.40 12.85 -4.15
CA ARG A 354 16.85 12.63 -4.18
C ARG A 354 17.37 12.49 -5.61
N GLY A 355 16.59 11.79 -6.47
CA GLY A 355 16.92 11.65 -7.88
C GLY A 355 16.84 12.99 -8.64
N PHE A 356 15.98 13.90 -8.20
CA PHE A 356 15.88 15.25 -8.76
C PHE A 356 17.08 16.14 -8.38
N LEU A 357 17.67 15.92 -7.20
CA LEU A 357 18.82 16.68 -6.70
C LEU A 357 20.15 16.16 -7.23
N ALA A 358 20.22 14.95 -7.78
CA ALA A 358 21.43 14.31 -8.31
C ALA A 358 21.73 14.75 -9.73
#